data_41b33c3eadb27ce5cf968e9c89a9bbea
#
_entry.id   41b33c3eadb27ce5cf968e9c89a9bbea
#
_cell.length_a   1.000
_cell.length_b   1.000
_cell.length_c   1.000
_cell.angle_alpha   90.00
_cell.angle_beta   90.00
_cell.angle_gamma   90.00
#
_symmetry.space_group_name_H-M   'P 1'
#
loop_
_entity.id
_entity.type
_entity.pdbx_description
1 polymer ?
#
loop_
_entity_poly.entity_id
_entity_poly.type
_entity_poly.pdbx_seq_one_letter_code
_entity_poly.pdbx_strand_id
1 'polypeptide(L)'
;MAGLLTALGPERCAEWGWRVLFLLGAACSLGMLGHYRTRVADAPLFHRRRRSSAAAGAGTGEVLVGRWAGAFWQVFTMMTGLWLLTDTTVLILTTSLSTDAGRPAARVSLAMGAASVAQALSMTPAGHLSTRTGRRALLVGWGIVAAVLGPVLWRTTVFSRGLGRAAALAGLLQVATVAAYGPVSAYLSERFPTRVRSTGYGMGYSLSLVLPALYTFYLPAARGDLRARRPGGALLAVGVLLGPALGPGRIDDDLDTVADASRGQDVP
;
A
#
# COMPACT_ATOMS: atom_id res chain seq x y z
N MET A 1 19.05 -1.69 5.63
CA MET A 1 19.83 -0.50 5.18
C MET A 1 20.67 0.09 6.31
N ALA A 2 20.08 0.43 7.48
CA ALA A 2 20.84 1.02 8.59
C ALA A 2 22.06 0.18 9.04
N GLY A 3 21.89 -1.14 9.22
CA GLY A 3 22.99 -2.04 9.58
C GLY A 3 24.11 -2.12 8.53
N LEU A 4 23.76 -2.05 7.25
CA LEU A 4 24.74 -1.98 6.15
C LEU A 4 25.48 -0.64 6.14
N LEU A 5 24.80 0.47 6.38
CA LEU A 5 25.41 1.79 6.49
C LEU A 5 26.41 1.88 7.66
N THR A 6 26.08 1.24 8.79
CA THR A 6 26.98 1.21 9.96
C THR A 6 28.17 0.28 9.75
N ALA A 7 27.98 -0.84 9.04
CA ALA A 7 29.03 -1.84 8.82
C ALA A 7 29.99 -1.49 7.67
N LEU A 8 29.47 -0.94 6.57
CA LEU A 8 30.25 -0.68 5.34
C LEU A 8 30.66 0.78 5.16
N GLY A 9 30.02 1.69 5.89
CA GLY A 9 30.16 3.13 5.66
C GLY A 9 29.32 3.63 4.46
N PRO A 10 29.09 4.94 4.36
CA PRO A 10 28.22 5.52 3.35
C PRO A 10 28.72 5.33 1.92
N GLU A 11 30.02 5.41 1.68
CA GLU A 11 30.61 5.30 0.34
C GLU A 11 30.45 3.89 -0.23
N ARG A 12 30.90 2.86 0.49
CA ARG A 12 30.76 1.46 0.04
C ARG A 12 29.31 1.02 -0.03
N CYS A 13 28.46 1.58 0.82
CA CYS A 13 27.05 1.30 0.76
C CYS A 13 26.38 1.90 -0.49
N ALA A 14 26.84 3.08 -0.95
CA ALA A 14 26.39 3.71 -2.19
C ALA A 14 26.92 2.98 -3.44
N GLU A 15 28.13 2.47 -3.42
CA GLU A 15 28.73 1.78 -4.57
C GLU A 15 28.10 0.40 -4.83
N TRP A 16 28.05 -0.46 -3.82
CA TRP A 16 27.59 -1.84 -4.02
C TRP A 16 26.69 -2.40 -2.90
N GLY A 17 26.71 -1.81 -1.70
CA GLY A 17 25.99 -2.33 -0.53
C GLY A 17 24.48 -2.46 -0.74
N TRP A 18 23.86 -1.64 -1.58
CA TRP A 18 22.46 -1.75 -1.94
C TRP A 18 22.13 -3.08 -2.66
N ARG A 19 23.11 -3.66 -3.40
CA ARG A 19 22.91 -4.94 -4.09
C ARG A 19 22.68 -6.10 -3.11
N VAL A 20 23.28 -6.03 -1.92
CA VAL A 20 23.08 -7.06 -0.87
C VAL A 20 21.63 -7.14 -0.44
N LEU A 21 20.95 -6.00 -0.33
CA LEU A 21 19.51 -5.98 0.01
C LEU A 21 18.65 -6.59 -1.09
N PHE A 22 18.98 -6.32 -2.36
CA PHE A 22 18.28 -6.93 -3.48
C PHE A 22 18.52 -8.43 -3.57
N LEU A 23 19.76 -8.88 -3.34
CA LEU A 23 20.09 -10.32 -3.29
C LEU A 23 19.38 -11.02 -2.13
N LEU A 24 19.32 -10.40 -0.96
CA LEU A 24 18.56 -10.92 0.17
C LEU A 24 17.06 -11.01 -0.17
N GLY A 25 16.50 -9.96 -0.77
CA GLY A 25 15.12 -9.97 -1.24
C GLY A 25 14.85 -11.08 -2.27
N ALA A 26 15.78 -11.27 -3.22
CA ALA A 26 15.68 -12.35 -4.19
C ALA A 26 15.76 -13.72 -3.53
N ALA A 27 16.67 -13.93 -2.58
CA ALA A 27 16.78 -15.18 -1.82
C ALA A 27 15.50 -15.48 -1.02
N CYS A 28 14.93 -14.49 -0.34
CA CYS A 28 13.64 -14.60 0.36
C CYS A 28 12.52 -14.96 -0.61
N SER A 29 12.47 -14.33 -1.79
CA SER A 29 11.46 -14.59 -2.81
C SER A 29 11.57 -16.01 -3.37
N LEU A 30 12.78 -16.50 -3.63
CA LEU A 30 13.02 -17.88 -4.07
C LEU A 30 12.66 -18.89 -2.98
N GLY A 31 12.99 -18.59 -1.72
CA GLY A 31 12.59 -19.42 -0.57
C GLY A 31 11.07 -19.51 -0.44
N MET A 32 10.39 -18.37 -0.59
CA MET A 32 8.93 -18.31 -0.57
C MET A 32 8.31 -19.07 -1.75
N LEU A 33 8.88 -18.94 -2.95
CA LEU A 33 8.45 -19.70 -4.13
C LEU A 33 8.59 -21.22 -3.89
N GLY A 34 9.71 -21.66 -3.31
CA GLY A 34 9.92 -23.06 -2.92
C GLY A 34 8.88 -23.53 -1.90
N HIS A 35 8.61 -22.72 -0.88
CA HIS A 35 7.59 -23.01 0.12
C HIS A 35 6.19 -23.13 -0.50
N TYR A 36 5.79 -22.17 -1.35
CA TYR A 36 4.50 -22.23 -2.04
C TYR A 36 4.37 -23.47 -2.91
N ARG A 37 5.38 -23.81 -3.70
CA ARG A 37 5.34 -24.99 -4.57
C ARG A 37 5.23 -26.31 -3.80
N THR A 38 5.79 -26.39 -2.60
CA THR A 38 5.85 -27.64 -1.83
C THR A 38 4.75 -27.77 -0.78
N ARG A 39 4.21 -26.67 -0.28
CA ARG A 39 3.32 -26.68 0.90
C ARG A 39 1.93 -26.10 0.65
N VAL A 40 1.75 -25.32 -0.42
CA VAL A 40 0.47 -24.66 -0.70
C VAL A 40 -0.21 -25.37 -1.86
N ALA A 41 -1.33 -26.05 -1.56
CA ALA A 41 -2.20 -26.60 -2.60
C ALA A 41 -3.09 -25.50 -3.17
N ASP A 42 -3.26 -25.47 -4.49
CA ASP A 42 -4.21 -24.58 -5.14
C ASP A 42 -5.65 -24.87 -4.66
N ALA A 43 -6.43 -23.81 -4.48
CA ALA A 43 -7.81 -23.95 -4.06
C ALA A 43 -8.59 -24.82 -5.09
N PRO A 44 -9.39 -25.83 -4.63
CA PRO A 44 -10.13 -26.72 -5.53
C PRO A 44 -11.03 -25.97 -6.52
N LEU A 45 -11.55 -24.80 -6.12
CA LEU A 45 -12.34 -23.90 -6.96
C LEU A 45 -11.55 -23.35 -8.16
N PHE A 46 -10.23 -23.17 -8.01
CA PHE A 46 -9.36 -22.69 -9.10
C PHE A 46 -9.26 -23.73 -10.22
N HIS A 47 -9.09 -24.99 -9.87
CA HIS A 47 -9.00 -26.08 -10.86
C HIS A 47 -10.33 -26.33 -11.59
N ARG A 48 -11.47 -26.25 -10.90
CA ARG A 48 -12.79 -26.36 -11.53
C ARG A 48 -13.03 -25.22 -12.52
N ARG A 49 -12.72 -23.98 -12.14
CA ARG A 49 -12.92 -22.81 -13.00
C ARG A 49 -11.94 -22.72 -14.17
N ARG A 50 -10.69 -23.15 -14.00
CA ARG A 50 -9.72 -23.17 -15.09
C ARG A 50 -10.17 -24.04 -16.26
N ARG A 51 -10.89 -25.13 -15.97
CA ARG A 51 -11.47 -26.00 -17.01
C ARG A 51 -12.66 -25.36 -17.73
N SER A 52 -13.47 -24.55 -17.04
CA SER A 52 -14.61 -23.84 -17.64
C SER A 52 -14.24 -22.48 -18.26
N SER A 53 -13.18 -21.83 -17.81
CA SER A 53 -12.75 -20.52 -18.27
C SER A 53 -11.73 -20.53 -19.42
N ALA A 54 -11.31 -21.70 -19.89
CA ALA A 54 -10.45 -21.80 -21.09
C ALA A 54 -11.12 -21.20 -22.36
N ALA A 55 -12.42 -20.94 -22.32
CA ALA A 55 -13.21 -20.38 -23.42
C ALA A 55 -13.54 -18.87 -23.30
N ALA A 56 -13.31 -18.24 -22.13
CA ALA A 56 -13.69 -16.83 -21.95
C ALA A 56 -12.71 -16.14 -21.00
N GLY A 57 -11.51 -15.85 -21.47
CA GLY A 57 -10.63 -14.89 -20.81
C GLY A 57 -11.37 -13.54 -20.72
N ALA A 58 -11.72 -13.12 -19.51
CA ALA A 58 -12.22 -11.77 -19.31
C ALA A 58 -11.15 -10.80 -19.81
N GLY A 59 -11.39 -10.17 -20.96
CA GLY A 59 -10.42 -9.31 -21.61
C GLY A 59 -10.08 -8.12 -20.71
N THR A 60 -8.83 -7.69 -20.76
CA THR A 60 -8.37 -6.45 -20.11
C THR A 60 -9.30 -5.27 -20.40
N GLY A 61 -9.90 -5.21 -21.60
CA GLY A 61 -10.86 -4.19 -21.99
C GLY A 61 -12.13 -4.20 -21.12
N GLU A 62 -12.60 -5.36 -20.65
CA GLU A 62 -13.79 -5.44 -19.80
C GLU A 62 -13.55 -4.78 -18.42
N VAL A 63 -12.31 -4.82 -17.95
CA VAL A 63 -11.90 -4.21 -16.67
C VAL A 63 -11.63 -2.71 -16.83
N LEU A 64 -10.98 -2.27 -17.91
CA LEU A 64 -10.54 -0.88 -18.08
C LEU A 64 -11.65 0.05 -18.59
N VAL A 65 -12.49 -0.44 -19.51
CA VAL A 65 -13.49 0.38 -20.24
C VAL A 65 -14.89 -0.25 -20.19
N GLY A 66 -14.98 -1.54 -19.83
CA GLY A 66 -16.25 -2.27 -19.82
C GLY A 66 -17.00 -2.19 -18.49
N ARG A 67 -17.77 -3.23 -18.19
CA ARG A 67 -18.66 -3.33 -17.01
C ARG A 67 -17.97 -3.03 -15.67
N TRP A 68 -16.69 -3.36 -15.54
CA TRP A 68 -15.91 -3.22 -14.30
C TRP A 68 -15.04 -1.96 -14.24
N ALA A 69 -15.12 -1.09 -15.23
CA ALA A 69 -14.32 0.13 -15.30
C ALA A 69 -14.49 1.02 -14.06
N GLY A 70 -15.72 1.19 -13.58
CA GLY A 70 -15.99 1.99 -12.37
C GLY A 70 -15.27 1.45 -11.13
N ALA A 71 -15.29 0.13 -10.92
CA ALA A 71 -14.55 -0.51 -9.83
C ALA A 71 -13.04 -0.40 -10.01
N PHE A 72 -12.55 -0.56 -11.23
CA PHE A 72 -11.14 -0.44 -11.57
C PHE A 72 -10.60 0.97 -11.28
N TRP A 73 -11.25 2.00 -11.81
CA TRP A 73 -10.80 3.38 -11.62
C TRP A 73 -10.90 3.85 -10.17
N GLN A 74 -11.88 3.34 -9.43
CA GLN A 74 -11.96 3.56 -7.99
C GLN A 74 -10.75 2.95 -7.26
N VAL A 75 -10.43 1.69 -7.53
CA VAL A 75 -9.26 1.00 -6.95
C VAL A 75 -7.98 1.71 -7.35
N PHE A 76 -7.83 2.05 -8.62
CA PHE A 76 -6.67 2.78 -9.14
C PHE A 76 -6.46 4.12 -8.40
N THR A 77 -7.49 4.93 -8.29
CA THR A 77 -7.40 6.24 -7.61
C THR A 77 -7.08 6.08 -6.13
N MET A 78 -7.75 5.14 -5.44
CA MET A 78 -7.49 4.86 -4.04
C MET A 78 -6.05 4.40 -3.81
N MET A 79 -5.57 3.45 -4.62
CA MET A 79 -4.21 2.94 -4.51
C MET A 79 -3.15 3.97 -4.86
N THR A 80 -3.38 4.80 -5.90
CA THR A 80 -2.51 5.93 -6.23
C THR A 80 -2.35 6.86 -5.03
N GLY A 81 -3.46 7.19 -4.36
CA GLY A 81 -3.43 8.01 -3.16
C GLY A 81 -2.66 7.38 -2.00
N LEU A 82 -2.87 6.08 -1.75
CA LEU A 82 -2.14 5.36 -0.71
C LEU A 82 -0.64 5.28 -1.01
N TRP A 83 -0.24 5.08 -2.27
CA TRP A 83 1.16 5.10 -2.67
C TRP A 83 1.79 6.47 -2.48
N LEU A 84 1.13 7.55 -2.94
CA LEU A 84 1.59 8.93 -2.72
C LEU A 84 1.74 9.25 -1.24
N LEU A 85 0.81 8.78 -0.41
CA LEU A 85 0.86 8.95 1.03
C LEU A 85 2.06 8.21 1.64
N THR A 86 2.31 6.99 1.20
CA THR A 86 3.45 6.17 1.63
C THR A 86 4.77 6.83 1.23
N ASP A 87 4.91 7.25 -0.02
CA ASP A 87 6.12 7.92 -0.50
C ASP A 87 6.37 9.21 0.27
N THR A 88 5.33 9.98 0.54
CA THR A 88 5.45 11.19 1.36
C THR A 88 5.94 10.84 2.76
N THR A 89 5.32 9.90 3.44
CA THR A 89 5.61 9.61 4.85
C THR A 89 6.88 8.78 5.07
N VAL A 90 7.36 8.07 4.06
CA VAL A 90 8.57 7.24 4.15
C VAL A 90 9.74 7.88 3.41
N LEU A 91 9.62 8.10 2.08
CA LEU A 91 10.75 8.59 1.27
C LEU A 91 11.03 10.06 1.49
N ILE A 92 10.02 10.92 1.34
CA ILE A 92 10.21 12.37 1.44
C ILE A 92 10.58 12.76 2.88
N LEU A 93 9.94 12.15 3.88
CA LEU A 93 10.30 12.40 5.28
C LEU A 93 11.74 11.99 5.59
N THR A 94 12.18 10.82 5.10
CA THR A 94 13.56 10.36 5.28
C THR A 94 14.54 11.36 4.68
N THR A 95 14.27 11.85 3.48
CA THR A 95 15.09 12.86 2.80
C THR A 95 15.11 14.18 3.58
N SER A 96 13.95 14.66 4.02
CA SER A 96 13.86 15.91 4.79
C SER A 96 14.58 15.83 6.13
N LEU A 97 14.55 14.69 6.81
CA LEU A 97 15.28 14.50 8.07
C LEU A 97 16.80 14.39 7.88
N SER A 98 17.26 13.84 6.77
CA SER A 98 18.70 13.68 6.50
C SER A 98 19.33 14.90 5.86
N THR A 99 18.70 15.48 4.83
CA THR A 99 19.25 16.61 4.07
C THR A 99 18.88 17.96 4.66
N ASP A 100 17.59 18.22 4.89
CA ASP A 100 17.11 19.54 5.31
C ASP A 100 17.39 19.80 6.80
N ALA A 101 17.25 18.77 7.64
CA ALA A 101 17.56 18.85 9.07
C ALA A 101 19.02 18.49 9.42
N GLY A 102 19.86 18.15 8.42
CA GLY A 102 21.29 17.86 8.59
C GLY A 102 21.60 16.69 9.52
N ARG A 103 20.70 15.73 9.67
CA ARG A 103 20.87 14.61 10.60
C ARG A 103 21.69 13.48 9.97
N PRO A 104 22.52 12.74 10.74
CA PRO A 104 23.30 11.62 10.21
C PRO A 104 22.40 10.56 9.57
N ALA A 105 22.65 10.22 8.30
CA ALA A 105 21.81 9.33 7.50
C ALA A 105 21.59 7.95 8.16
N ALA A 106 22.63 7.40 8.81
CA ALA A 106 22.52 6.12 9.52
C ALA A 106 21.50 6.18 10.67
N ARG A 107 21.52 7.28 11.44
CA ARG A 107 20.57 7.47 12.56
C ARG A 107 19.13 7.71 12.07
N VAL A 108 18.97 8.45 10.96
CA VAL A 108 17.67 8.64 10.32
C VAL A 108 17.14 7.31 9.81
N SER A 109 17.97 6.49 9.16
CA SER A 109 17.58 5.16 8.68
C SER A 109 17.16 4.23 9.82
N LEU A 110 17.80 4.27 10.97
CA LEU A 110 17.41 3.51 12.16
C LEU A 110 16.03 3.99 12.69
N ALA A 111 15.86 5.31 12.81
CA ALA A 111 14.59 5.91 13.26
C ALA A 111 13.43 5.54 12.33
N MET A 112 13.63 5.66 11.02
CA MET A 112 12.62 5.28 10.02
C MET A 112 12.37 3.78 9.99
N GLY A 113 13.41 2.96 10.20
CA GLY A 113 13.25 1.50 10.35
C GLY A 113 12.39 1.14 11.55
N ALA A 114 12.62 1.75 12.71
CA ALA A 114 11.79 1.56 13.90
C ALA A 114 10.33 2.02 13.65
N ALA A 115 10.15 3.15 12.97
CA ALA A 115 8.82 3.63 12.56
C ALA A 115 8.10 2.64 11.64
N SER A 116 8.81 2.04 10.68
CA SER A 116 8.25 1.02 9.78
C SER A 116 7.88 -0.28 10.50
N VAL A 117 8.60 -0.66 11.54
CA VAL A 117 8.23 -1.80 12.41
C VAL A 117 6.93 -1.48 13.15
N ALA A 118 6.82 -0.30 13.76
CA ALA A 118 5.58 0.12 14.42
C ALA A 118 4.38 0.14 13.46
N GLN A 119 4.58 0.63 12.24
CA GLN A 119 3.60 0.57 11.16
C GLN A 119 3.18 -0.87 10.85
N ALA A 120 4.14 -1.76 10.60
CA ALA A 120 3.87 -3.16 10.27
C ALA A 120 3.07 -3.87 11.38
N LEU A 121 3.44 -3.64 12.64
CA LEU A 121 2.71 -4.17 13.79
C LEU A 121 1.27 -3.64 13.88
N SER A 122 1.03 -2.40 13.45
CA SER A 122 -0.30 -1.79 13.45
C SER A 122 -1.22 -2.28 12.33
N MET A 123 -0.68 -2.84 11.25
CA MET A 123 -1.47 -3.36 10.13
C MET A 123 -2.36 -4.55 10.52
N THR A 124 -1.86 -5.45 11.38
CA THR A 124 -2.61 -6.62 11.83
C THR A 124 -3.86 -6.24 12.62
N PRO A 125 -3.78 -5.42 13.69
CA PRO A 125 -4.98 -4.97 14.39
C PRO A 125 -5.91 -4.12 13.52
N ALA A 126 -5.37 -3.30 12.60
CA ALA A 126 -6.18 -2.54 11.64
C ALA A 126 -6.98 -3.49 10.72
N GLY A 127 -6.33 -4.55 10.21
CA GLY A 127 -7.00 -5.60 9.44
C GLY A 127 -8.10 -6.29 10.24
N HIS A 128 -7.83 -6.66 11.50
CA HIS A 128 -8.83 -7.28 12.37
C HIS A 128 -9.99 -6.33 12.70
N LEU A 129 -9.69 -5.05 12.99
CA LEU A 129 -10.73 -4.05 13.25
C LEU A 129 -11.68 -3.90 12.06
N SER A 130 -11.15 -4.00 10.83
CA SER A 130 -11.94 -3.87 9.60
C SER A 130 -13.01 -4.96 9.44
N THR A 131 -12.80 -6.14 10.03
CA THR A 131 -13.79 -7.22 10.01
C THR A 131 -14.99 -6.94 10.91
N ARG A 132 -14.81 -6.11 11.94
CA ARG A 132 -15.85 -5.75 12.90
C ARG A 132 -16.60 -4.48 12.52
N THR A 133 -15.88 -3.45 12.05
CA THR A 133 -16.45 -2.13 11.72
C THR A 133 -16.90 -2.00 10.28
N GLY A 134 -16.55 -2.98 9.44
CA GLY A 134 -16.72 -2.88 8.01
C GLY A 134 -15.52 -2.19 7.34
N ARG A 135 -15.04 -2.78 6.23
CA ARG A 135 -13.78 -2.34 5.57
C ARG A 135 -13.87 -0.93 5.02
N ARG A 136 -15.01 -0.58 4.40
CA ARG A 136 -15.22 0.75 3.85
C ARG A 136 -15.25 1.82 4.94
N ALA A 137 -16.01 1.60 6.01
CA ALA A 137 -16.13 2.56 7.11
C ALA A 137 -14.76 2.81 7.77
N LEU A 138 -13.99 1.74 7.99
CA LEU A 138 -12.64 1.86 8.54
C LEU A 138 -11.71 2.66 7.61
N LEU A 139 -11.70 2.37 6.30
CA LEU A 139 -10.84 3.08 5.34
C LEU A 139 -11.19 4.56 5.23
N VAL A 140 -12.48 4.91 5.23
CA VAL A 140 -12.95 6.31 5.23
C VAL A 140 -12.55 7.00 6.53
N GLY A 141 -12.82 6.38 7.69
CA GLY A 141 -12.42 6.93 8.99
C GLY A 141 -10.91 7.11 9.09
N TRP A 142 -10.14 6.14 8.60
CA TRP A 142 -8.67 6.24 8.53
C TRP A 142 -8.21 7.38 7.63
N GLY A 143 -8.87 7.56 6.48
CA GLY A 143 -8.62 8.68 5.58
C GLY A 143 -8.80 10.04 6.25
N ILE A 144 -9.86 10.20 7.05
CA ILE A 144 -10.12 11.42 7.81
C ILE A 144 -9.02 11.64 8.87
N VAL A 145 -8.65 10.58 9.60
CA VAL A 145 -7.55 10.62 10.58
C VAL A 145 -6.23 11.03 9.92
N ALA A 146 -5.90 10.42 8.79
CA ALA A 146 -4.69 10.75 8.03
C ALA A 146 -4.70 12.19 7.51
N ALA A 147 -5.84 12.68 7.03
CA ALA A 147 -5.99 14.04 6.53
C ALA A 147 -5.82 15.10 7.62
N VAL A 148 -6.30 14.83 8.84
CA VAL A 148 -6.23 15.77 9.96
C VAL A 148 -4.90 15.66 10.69
N LEU A 149 -4.50 14.45 11.10
CA LEU A 149 -3.29 14.23 11.90
C LEU A 149 -2.02 14.23 11.05
N GLY A 150 -2.09 13.79 9.80
CA GLY A 150 -0.92 13.69 8.93
C GLY A 150 -0.12 14.98 8.83
N PRO A 151 -0.71 16.12 8.46
CA PRO A 151 0.00 17.42 8.36
C PRO A 151 0.58 17.89 9.70
N VAL A 152 -0.14 17.66 10.80
CA VAL A 152 0.31 18.04 12.14
C VAL A 152 1.51 17.20 12.56
N LEU A 153 1.41 15.87 12.41
CA LEU A 153 2.51 14.94 12.74
C LEU A 153 3.71 15.16 11.82
N TRP A 154 3.50 15.40 10.54
CA TRP A 154 4.56 15.75 9.60
C TRP A 154 5.35 16.97 10.08
N ARG A 155 4.65 18.07 10.31
CA ARG A 155 5.26 19.32 10.74
C ARG A 155 6.01 19.14 12.07
N THR A 156 5.40 18.52 13.06
CA THR A 156 6.02 18.29 14.36
C THR A 156 7.24 17.37 14.27
N THR A 157 7.24 16.40 13.35
CA THR A 157 8.37 15.49 13.10
C THR A 157 9.55 16.24 12.51
N VAL A 158 9.33 17.01 11.45
CA VAL A 158 10.41 17.74 10.75
C VAL A 158 11.05 18.78 11.68
N PHE A 159 10.26 19.52 12.44
CA PHE A 159 10.75 20.56 13.35
C PHE A 159 11.12 20.06 14.76
N SER A 160 11.11 18.76 15.00
CA SER A 160 11.48 18.20 16.30
C SER A 160 12.97 18.41 16.61
N ARG A 161 13.31 18.77 17.85
CA ARG A 161 14.70 19.07 18.26
C ARG A 161 15.56 17.85 18.58
N GLY A 162 14.99 16.65 18.68
CA GLY A 162 15.73 15.43 19.04
C GLY A 162 15.39 14.28 18.12
N LEU A 163 16.36 13.40 17.85
CA LEU A 163 16.18 12.25 16.97
C LEU A 163 15.16 11.25 17.54
N GLY A 164 15.19 10.98 18.85
CA GLY A 164 14.24 10.07 19.49
C GLY A 164 12.81 10.56 19.37
N ARG A 165 12.59 11.87 19.57
CA ARG A 165 11.27 12.50 19.37
C ARG A 165 10.85 12.44 17.90
N ALA A 166 11.79 12.71 16.97
CA ALA A 166 11.52 12.59 15.54
C ALA A 166 11.13 11.15 15.16
N ALA A 167 11.82 10.14 15.69
CA ALA A 167 11.52 8.73 15.45
C ALA A 167 10.11 8.35 15.95
N ALA A 168 9.77 8.75 17.17
CA ALA A 168 8.44 8.48 17.74
C ALA A 168 7.33 9.15 16.93
N LEU A 169 7.50 10.42 16.55
CA LEU A 169 6.55 11.15 15.73
C LEU A 169 6.44 10.58 14.31
N ALA A 170 7.56 10.15 13.70
CA ALA A 170 7.57 9.45 12.42
C ALA A 170 6.83 8.11 12.51
N GLY A 171 7.00 7.37 13.61
CA GLY A 171 6.25 6.15 13.87
C GLY A 171 4.74 6.40 13.96
N LEU A 172 4.33 7.40 14.73
CA LEU A 172 2.93 7.81 14.82
C LEU A 172 2.38 8.26 13.45
N LEU A 173 3.16 9.01 12.69
CA LEU A 173 2.77 9.44 11.34
C LEU A 173 2.57 8.24 10.42
N GLN A 174 3.50 7.29 10.39
CA GLN A 174 3.37 6.09 9.56
C GLN A 174 2.19 5.22 10.01
N VAL A 175 1.97 5.05 11.30
CA VAL A 175 0.79 4.35 11.83
C VAL A 175 -0.50 5.06 11.41
N ALA A 176 -0.57 6.38 11.57
CA ALA A 176 -1.76 7.14 11.22
C ALA A 176 -2.06 7.17 9.70
N THR A 177 -1.06 7.01 8.85
CA THR A 177 -1.22 7.17 7.39
C THR A 177 -1.15 5.87 6.61
N VAL A 178 -0.32 4.91 7.03
CA VAL A 178 0.02 3.72 6.23
C VAL A 178 -0.56 2.42 6.80
N ALA A 179 -0.97 2.36 8.07
CA ALA A 179 -1.56 1.15 8.63
C ALA A 179 -2.90 0.74 7.95
N ALA A 180 -3.52 1.65 7.18
CA ALA A 180 -4.65 1.35 6.30
C ALA A 180 -4.39 0.21 5.30
N TYR A 181 -3.12 -0.09 4.98
CA TYR A 181 -2.79 -1.25 4.14
C TYR A 181 -3.22 -2.59 4.75
N GLY A 182 -3.42 -2.68 6.06
CA GLY A 182 -3.96 -3.89 6.70
C GLY A 182 -5.27 -4.38 6.06
N PRO A 183 -6.33 -3.58 6.01
CA PRO A 183 -7.60 -3.96 5.40
C PRO A 183 -7.64 -3.83 3.88
N VAL A 184 -6.71 -3.12 3.23
CA VAL A 184 -6.77 -2.79 1.80
C VAL A 184 -6.80 -4.05 0.92
N SER A 185 -5.92 -5.02 1.14
CA SER A 185 -5.85 -6.23 0.31
C SER A 185 -7.17 -6.97 0.25
N ALA A 186 -7.83 -7.08 1.41
CA ALA A 186 -9.12 -7.71 1.52
C ALA A 186 -10.21 -6.87 0.84
N TYR A 187 -10.22 -5.55 1.04
CA TYR A 187 -11.15 -4.65 0.37
C TYR A 187 -11.02 -4.72 -1.15
N LEU A 188 -9.80 -4.70 -1.69
CA LEU A 188 -9.55 -4.78 -3.14
C LEU A 188 -10.04 -6.11 -3.74
N SER A 189 -9.83 -7.23 -3.02
CA SER A 189 -10.26 -8.54 -3.48
C SER A 189 -11.78 -8.67 -3.55
N GLU A 190 -12.52 -7.94 -2.72
CA GLU A 190 -13.98 -7.90 -2.69
C GLU A 190 -14.59 -6.97 -3.74
N ARG A 191 -13.79 -6.10 -4.36
CA ARG A 191 -14.28 -5.18 -5.40
C ARG A 191 -14.48 -5.83 -6.76
N PHE A 192 -13.94 -7.01 -6.97
CA PHE A 192 -14.01 -7.69 -8.24
C PHE A 192 -14.55 -9.13 -8.08
N PRO A 193 -15.49 -9.56 -8.93
CA PRO A 193 -15.90 -10.94 -8.95
C PRO A 193 -14.72 -11.84 -9.32
N THR A 194 -14.81 -13.11 -8.93
CA THR A 194 -13.68 -14.06 -9.05
C THR A 194 -13.16 -14.17 -10.49
N ARG A 195 -14.02 -13.96 -11.49
CA ARG A 195 -13.66 -14.04 -12.92
C ARG A 195 -12.63 -13.00 -13.35
N VAL A 196 -12.75 -11.76 -12.88
CA VAL A 196 -11.88 -10.62 -13.25
C VAL A 196 -11.00 -10.15 -12.11
N ARG A 197 -11.07 -10.81 -10.93
CA ARG A 197 -10.38 -10.36 -9.71
C ARG A 197 -8.88 -10.23 -9.89
N SER A 198 -8.21 -11.24 -10.48
CA SER A 198 -6.77 -11.20 -10.68
C SER A 198 -6.36 -10.05 -11.60
N THR A 199 -7.10 -9.83 -12.68
CA THR A 199 -6.82 -8.74 -13.63
C THR A 199 -7.16 -7.39 -13.01
N GLY A 200 -8.36 -7.22 -12.45
CA GLY A 200 -8.81 -5.94 -11.88
C GLY A 200 -7.98 -5.52 -10.67
N TYR A 201 -7.76 -6.44 -9.72
CA TYR A 201 -6.91 -6.19 -8.56
C TYR A 201 -5.46 -5.95 -8.96
N GLY A 202 -4.87 -6.86 -9.76
CA GLY A 202 -3.45 -6.80 -10.13
C GLY A 202 -3.13 -5.55 -10.92
N MET A 203 -3.93 -5.22 -11.93
CA MET A 203 -3.73 -4.01 -12.73
C MET A 203 -4.02 -2.74 -11.92
N GLY A 204 -5.12 -2.69 -11.17
CA GLY A 204 -5.47 -1.53 -10.35
C GLY A 204 -4.40 -1.22 -9.32
N TYR A 205 -3.83 -2.25 -8.69
CA TYR A 205 -2.74 -2.12 -7.73
C TYR A 205 -1.42 -1.72 -8.40
N SER A 206 -1.02 -2.38 -9.49
CA SER A 206 0.30 -2.18 -10.11
C SER A 206 0.37 -0.88 -10.92
N LEU A 207 -0.66 -0.56 -11.71
CA LEU A 207 -0.66 0.66 -12.51
C LEU A 207 -0.76 1.92 -11.65
N SER A 208 -1.40 1.83 -10.48
CA SER A 208 -1.49 2.95 -9.54
C SER A 208 -0.13 3.40 -9.01
N LEU A 209 0.90 2.56 -9.07
CA LEU A 209 2.27 2.89 -8.66
C LEU A 209 2.99 3.81 -9.66
N VAL A 210 2.54 3.88 -10.91
CA VAL A 210 3.23 4.65 -11.97
C VAL A 210 3.31 6.14 -11.60
N LEU A 211 2.20 6.75 -11.19
CA LEU A 211 2.20 8.16 -10.79
C LEU A 211 3.09 8.44 -9.57
N PRO A 212 2.98 7.71 -8.46
CA PRO A 212 3.90 7.85 -7.33
C PRO A 212 5.38 7.63 -7.70
N ALA A 213 5.69 6.64 -8.54
CA ALA A 213 7.08 6.38 -8.99
C ALA A 213 7.72 7.56 -9.73
N LEU A 214 6.91 8.43 -10.34
CA LEU A 214 7.38 9.64 -11.02
C LEU A 214 7.65 10.82 -10.06
N TYR A 215 7.67 10.59 -8.74
CA TYR A 215 7.85 11.65 -7.73
C TYR A 215 9.10 12.50 -7.96
N THR A 216 10.15 11.96 -8.53
CA THR A 216 11.38 12.69 -8.84
C THR A 216 11.19 13.82 -9.86
N PHE A 217 10.17 13.73 -10.70
CA PHE A 217 9.85 14.74 -11.71
C PHE A 217 8.99 15.87 -11.15
N TYR A 218 8.00 15.57 -10.33
CA TYR A 218 7.11 16.62 -9.79
C TYR A 218 7.55 17.15 -8.43
N LEU A 219 8.37 16.41 -7.68
CA LEU A 219 8.87 16.86 -6.37
C LEU A 219 9.71 18.14 -6.44
N PRO A 220 10.61 18.37 -7.44
CA PRO A 220 11.35 19.63 -7.55
C PRO A 220 10.44 20.84 -7.77
N ALA A 221 9.40 20.70 -8.57
CA ALA A 221 8.40 21.75 -8.76
C ALA A 221 7.62 22.05 -7.48
N ALA A 222 7.28 21.01 -6.71
CA ALA A 222 6.63 21.12 -5.42
C ALA A 222 7.56 21.63 -4.31
N ARG A 223 8.89 21.51 -4.43
CA ARG A 223 9.87 21.94 -3.40
C ARG A 223 9.84 23.45 -3.13
N GLY A 224 9.50 24.29 -4.09
CA GLY A 224 9.26 25.72 -3.87
C GLY A 224 8.15 25.96 -2.83
N ASP A 225 7.07 25.22 -2.95
CA ASP A 225 5.93 25.21 -2.03
C ASP A 225 6.20 24.43 -0.74
N LEU A 226 7.08 23.40 -0.79
CA LEU A 226 7.44 22.55 0.35
C LEU A 226 8.25 23.32 1.41
N ARG A 227 9.13 24.23 0.99
CA ARG A 227 9.77 25.20 1.90
C ARG A 227 8.78 26.23 2.44
N ALA A 228 7.73 26.54 1.69
CA ALA A 228 6.72 27.54 2.02
C ALA A 228 5.56 27.05 2.89
N ARG A 229 5.69 25.98 3.65
CA ARG A 229 4.80 25.59 4.77
C ARG A 229 3.58 24.70 4.52
N ARG A 230 3.26 24.20 3.30
CA ARG A 230 1.94 23.55 3.08
C ARG A 230 1.81 22.22 2.34
N PRO A 231 2.84 21.46 2.00
CA PRO A 231 2.71 20.43 0.95
C PRO A 231 2.26 19.04 1.39
N GLY A 232 2.58 18.65 2.61
CA GLY A 232 2.19 17.31 3.08
C GLY A 232 0.67 17.13 3.23
N GLY A 233 -0.05 18.22 3.54
CA GLY A 233 -1.48 18.15 3.84
C GLY A 233 -2.38 17.94 2.63
N ALA A 234 -2.09 18.59 1.50
CA ALA A 234 -2.92 18.47 0.32
C ALA A 234 -2.79 17.10 -0.36
N LEU A 235 -1.55 16.59 -0.47
CA LEU A 235 -1.30 15.24 -0.99
C LEU A 235 -1.87 14.15 -0.07
N LEU A 236 -1.78 14.35 1.25
CA LEU A 236 -2.35 13.46 2.25
C LEU A 236 -3.89 13.44 2.18
N ALA A 237 -4.53 14.59 1.99
CA ALA A 237 -5.98 14.69 1.93
C ALA A 237 -6.58 14.08 0.64
N VAL A 238 -5.96 14.36 -0.51
CA VAL A 238 -6.50 13.98 -1.81
C VAL A 238 -6.50 12.45 -2.00
N GLY A 239 -5.41 11.77 -1.59
CA GLY A 239 -5.29 10.33 -1.87
C GLY A 239 -6.23 9.46 -1.05
N VAL A 240 -6.47 9.81 0.20
CA VAL A 240 -7.19 8.92 1.13
C VAL A 240 -8.70 9.20 1.16
N LEU A 241 -9.12 10.44 0.87
CA LEU A 241 -10.54 10.80 0.89
C LEU A 241 -11.30 10.39 -0.37
N LEU A 242 -10.62 10.33 -1.53
CA LEU A 242 -11.29 10.13 -2.81
C LEU A 242 -11.65 8.66 -3.10
N GLY A 243 -10.85 7.70 -2.66
CA GLY A 243 -11.05 6.31 -3.03
C GLY A 243 -12.24 5.65 -2.33
N PRO A 244 -12.22 5.47 -1.00
CA PRO A 244 -13.24 4.72 -0.28
C PRO A 244 -14.60 5.44 -0.19
N ALA A 245 -14.59 6.78 -0.25
CA ALA A 245 -15.81 7.57 -0.11
C ALA A 245 -16.74 7.46 -1.33
N LEU A 246 -16.17 7.24 -2.52
CA LEU A 246 -16.90 7.27 -3.80
C LEU A 246 -17.44 5.92 -4.27
N GLY A 247 -17.07 4.82 -3.62
CA GLY A 247 -17.47 3.49 -4.07
C GLY A 247 -18.63 2.88 -3.30
N PRO A 248 -19.46 2.05 -3.96
CA PRO A 248 -20.43 1.23 -3.27
C PRO A 248 -19.72 0.31 -2.26
N GLY A 249 -20.42 -0.07 -1.22
CA GLY A 249 -19.99 -1.14 -0.33
C GLY A 249 -19.78 -2.45 -1.09
N ARG A 250 -19.62 -3.52 -0.39
CA ARG A 250 -19.44 -4.89 -0.86
C ARG A 250 -20.30 -5.23 -2.09
N ILE A 251 -19.72 -5.89 -3.08
CA ILE A 251 -20.45 -6.54 -4.16
C ILE A 251 -20.78 -7.95 -3.67
N ASP A 252 -21.92 -8.11 -3.00
CA ASP A 252 -22.34 -9.41 -2.44
C ASP A 252 -22.95 -10.36 -3.48
N ASP A 253 -23.35 -9.86 -4.64
CA ASP A 253 -24.23 -10.58 -5.56
C ASP A 253 -23.63 -11.80 -6.27
N ASP A 254 -22.30 -12.00 -6.25
CA ASP A 254 -21.65 -13.03 -7.07
C ASP A 254 -21.19 -14.27 -6.29
N LEU A 255 -21.15 -14.21 -4.95
CA LEU A 255 -20.78 -15.36 -4.13
C LEU A 255 -21.97 -16.26 -3.84
N ASP A 256 -23.18 -15.70 -3.71
CA ASP A 256 -24.40 -16.45 -3.43
C ASP A 256 -24.92 -17.15 -4.67
N THR A 257 -24.85 -16.55 -5.86
CA THR A 257 -25.18 -17.19 -7.13
C THR A 257 -24.28 -18.38 -7.48
N VAL A 258 -23.02 -18.38 -7.03
CA VAL A 258 -22.11 -19.52 -7.20
C VAL A 258 -22.41 -20.65 -6.21
N ALA A 259 -22.85 -20.32 -5.00
CA ALA A 259 -23.26 -21.30 -4.01
C ALA A 259 -24.57 -22.01 -4.44
N ASP A 260 -25.51 -21.28 -5.01
CA ASP A 260 -26.78 -21.85 -5.51
C ASP A 260 -26.59 -22.69 -6.78
N ALA A 261 -25.71 -22.27 -7.70
CA ALA A 261 -25.37 -23.08 -8.88
C ALA A 261 -24.68 -24.39 -8.51
N SER A 262 -23.96 -24.43 -7.39
CA SER A 262 -23.32 -25.68 -6.90
C SER A 262 -24.32 -26.61 -6.21
N ARG A 263 -25.37 -26.10 -5.61
CA ARG A 263 -26.44 -26.89 -4.98
C ARG A 263 -27.43 -27.47 -6.00
N GLY A 264 -27.62 -26.79 -7.14
CA GLY A 264 -28.53 -27.24 -8.19
C GLY A 264 -27.98 -28.39 -9.08
N GLN A 265 -26.70 -28.75 -8.94
CA GLN A 265 -26.07 -29.84 -9.68
C GLN A 265 -26.02 -31.18 -8.94
N ASP A 266 -26.39 -31.23 -7.66
CA ASP A 266 -26.39 -32.44 -6.83
C ASP A 266 -27.79 -33.06 -6.67
N VAL A 267 -28.74 -32.77 -7.57
CA VAL A 267 -30.04 -33.48 -7.63
C VAL A 267 -29.94 -34.56 -8.69
N PRO A 268 -30.14 -35.83 -8.33
CA PRO A 268 -29.94 -37.01 -9.17
C PRO A 268 -30.91 -37.10 -10.38
#